data_b5507ffbd13a0a8ea503a40bf64d8e60
#
_entry.id   b5507ffbd13a0a8ea503a40bf64d8e60
#
_cell.length_a   1.000
_cell.length_b   1.000
_cell.length_c   1.000
_cell.angle_alpha   90.00
_cell.angle_beta   90.00
_cell.angle_gamma   90.00
#
_symmetry.space_group_name_H-M   'P 1'
#
loop_
_entity.id
_entity.type
_entity.pdbx_description
1 polymer ?
#
loop_
_entity_poly.entity_id
_entity_poly.type
_entity_poly.pdbx_seq_one_letter_code
_entity_poly.pdbx_strand_id
1 'polypeptide(L)'
;MIIELTPESFFEHVKKEGPLHVVMHYGITCGPCKNTMPHYEILARHFLEHNFTNVKFYRFHQWENNYRDFIKEHNLKTNGVPTFRYYYYGDILNEVTSAYNDPNDMKKVIVEVIRGIEATMGEFPAHES
;
A
#
# COMPACT_ATOMS: atom_id res chain seq x y z
N MET A 1 -2.26 10.31 5.31
CA MET A 1 -1.71 10.96 4.12
C MET A 1 -1.17 9.92 3.16
N ILE A 2 -1.49 10.06 1.90
CA ILE A 2 -1.05 9.11 0.85
C ILE A 2 0.03 9.78 0.04
N ILE A 3 1.18 9.08 -0.12
CA ILE A 3 2.32 9.60 -0.87
C ILE A 3 2.33 8.98 -2.26
N GLU A 4 2.46 9.82 -3.29
CA GLU A 4 2.63 9.38 -4.67
C GLU A 4 4.07 8.90 -4.86
N LEU A 5 4.26 7.63 -5.23
CA LEU A 5 5.57 7.07 -5.54
C LEU A 5 5.94 7.31 -6.99
N THR A 6 7.22 7.46 -7.23
CA THR A 6 7.83 7.49 -8.55
C THR A 6 8.85 6.34 -8.65
N PRO A 7 9.36 5.99 -9.84
CA PRO A 7 10.44 5.01 -9.93
C PRO A 7 11.63 5.34 -9.03
N GLU A 8 11.98 6.62 -8.90
CA GLU A 8 13.11 7.08 -8.10
C GLU A 8 12.87 6.91 -6.59
N SER A 9 11.63 7.03 -6.14
CA SER A 9 11.30 7.01 -4.71
C SER A 9 10.70 5.68 -4.22
N PHE A 10 10.33 4.78 -5.15
CA PHE A 10 9.59 3.56 -4.81
C PHE A 10 10.29 2.73 -3.73
N PHE A 11 11.49 2.26 -4.03
CA PHE A 11 12.21 1.39 -3.11
C PHE A 11 12.80 2.14 -1.91
N GLU A 12 13.07 3.42 -2.06
CA GLU A 12 13.49 4.27 -0.95
C GLU A 12 12.44 4.25 0.17
N HIS A 13 11.16 4.22 -0.20
CA HIS A 13 10.07 4.15 0.78
C HIS A 13 9.75 2.72 1.21
N VAL A 14 9.46 1.82 0.27
CA VAL A 14 8.92 0.51 0.62
C VAL A 14 9.92 -0.43 1.27
N LYS A 15 11.23 -0.17 1.13
CA LYS A 15 12.27 -0.94 1.82
C LYS A 15 12.65 -0.39 3.17
N LYS A 16 12.10 0.76 3.57
CA LYS A 16 12.39 1.32 4.89
C LYS A 16 11.90 0.37 5.97
N GLU A 17 12.83 -0.01 6.85
CA GLU A 17 12.56 -0.96 7.92
C GLU A 17 11.75 -0.31 9.04
N GLY A 18 10.88 -1.12 9.64
CA GLY A 18 10.01 -0.73 10.73
C GLY A 18 8.55 -0.63 10.34
N PRO A 19 8.15 0.30 9.47
CA PRO A 19 6.74 0.42 9.08
C PRO A 19 6.24 -0.68 8.15
N LEU A 20 4.94 -0.93 8.20
CA LEU A 20 4.22 -1.62 7.14
C LEU A 20 3.89 -0.59 6.06
N HIS A 21 4.26 -0.88 4.82
CA HIS A 21 4.04 0.02 3.68
C HIS A 21 2.95 -0.55 2.78
N VAL A 22 1.86 0.22 2.61
CA VAL A 22 0.73 -0.17 1.76
C VAL A 22 0.83 0.65 0.47
N VAL A 23 0.92 -0.02 -0.67
CA VAL A 23 0.99 0.63 -1.98
C VAL A 23 -0.24 0.28 -2.80
N MET A 24 -0.99 1.28 -3.21
CA MET A 24 -2.07 1.14 -4.18
C MET A 24 -1.52 1.35 -5.58
N HIS A 25 -1.46 0.29 -6.36
CA HIS A 25 -1.16 0.37 -7.79
C HIS A 25 -2.44 0.71 -8.54
N TYR A 26 -2.47 1.83 -9.23
CA TYR A 26 -3.69 2.36 -9.86
C TYR A 26 -3.43 2.82 -11.29
N GLY A 27 -4.53 3.08 -12.02
CA GLY A 27 -4.48 3.74 -13.31
C GLY A 27 -5.28 5.05 -13.25
N ILE A 28 -4.81 6.09 -13.91
CA ILE A 28 -5.45 7.40 -13.84
C ILE A 28 -6.85 7.40 -14.48
N THR A 29 -7.07 6.53 -15.47
CA THR A 29 -8.37 6.39 -16.14
C THR A 29 -9.17 5.18 -15.65
N CYS A 30 -8.74 4.56 -14.58
CA CYS A 30 -9.38 3.39 -13.99
C CYS A 30 -10.58 3.80 -13.13
N GLY A 31 -11.80 3.45 -13.54
CA GLY A 31 -13.03 3.75 -12.80
C GLY A 31 -13.05 3.17 -11.40
N PRO A 32 -12.79 1.85 -11.23
CA PRO A 32 -12.72 1.24 -9.89
C PRO A 32 -11.66 1.87 -8.98
N CYS A 33 -10.53 2.35 -9.55
CA CYS A 33 -9.52 3.07 -8.78
C CYS A 33 -10.06 4.40 -8.25
N LYS A 34 -10.80 5.13 -9.09
CA LYS A 34 -11.41 6.41 -8.69
C LYS A 34 -12.45 6.21 -7.58
N ASN A 35 -13.21 5.12 -7.65
CA ASN A 35 -14.21 4.79 -6.63
C ASN A 35 -13.55 4.38 -5.31
N THR A 36 -12.41 3.73 -5.36
CA THR A 36 -11.67 3.25 -4.19
C THR A 36 -10.91 4.37 -3.48
N MET A 37 -10.40 5.35 -4.22
CA MET A 37 -9.51 6.37 -3.68
C MET A 37 -10.05 7.13 -2.47
N PRO A 38 -11.33 7.61 -2.46
CA PRO A 38 -11.85 8.31 -1.28
C PRO A 38 -11.83 7.44 -0.01
N HIS A 39 -12.09 6.14 -0.14
CA HIS A 39 -12.06 5.20 0.98
C HIS A 39 -10.63 4.96 1.47
N TYR A 40 -9.69 4.92 0.54
CA TYR A 40 -8.27 4.80 0.86
C TYR A 40 -7.78 6.03 1.63
N GLU A 41 -8.19 7.21 1.22
CA GLU A 41 -7.85 8.46 1.92
C GLU A 41 -8.43 8.50 3.33
N ILE A 42 -9.68 8.06 3.50
CA ILE A 42 -10.32 7.96 4.81
C ILE A 42 -9.54 7.00 5.72
N LEU A 43 -9.14 5.85 5.17
CA LEU A 43 -8.36 4.86 5.90
C LEU A 43 -7.02 5.42 6.37
N ALA A 44 -6.28 6.07 5.47
CA ALA A 44 -5.00 6.67 5.81
C ALA A 44 -5.13 7.73 6.91
N ARG A 45 -6.16 8.56 6.80
CA ARG A 45 -6.45 9.58 7.81
C ARG A 45 -6.81 8.95 9.16
N HIS A 46 -7.60 7.89 9.14
CA HIS A 46 -7.99 7.17 10.36
C HIS A 46 -6.77 6.66 11.13
N PHE A 47 -5.80 6.06 10.44
CA PHE A 47 -4.57 5.59 11.08
C PHE A 47 -3.76 6.75 11.67
N LEU A 48 -3.68 7.86 10.95
CA LEU A 48 -2.97 9.04 11.43
C LEU A 48 -3.66 9.66 12.66
N GLU A 49 -4.97 9.82 12.61
CA GLU A 49 -5.76 10.43 13.71
C GLU A 49 -5.75 9.58 14.97
N HIS A 50 -5.64 8.26 14.84
CA HIS A 50 -5.53 7.35 15.97
C HIS A 50 -4.08 7.10 16.38
N ASN A 51 -3.16 7.94 15.88
CA ASN A 51 -1.75 7.88 16.22
C ASN A 51 -1.10 6.53 15.92
N PHE A 52 -1.62 5.83 14.91
CA PHE A 52 -1.08 4.56 14.44
C PHE A 52 -0.16 4.85 13.27
N THR A 53 1.06 5.30 13.56
CA THR A 53 1.96 5.89 12.58
C THR A 53 2.91 4.88 11.92
N ASN A 54 2.90 3.62 12.36
CA ASN A 54 3.78 2.59 11.81
C ASN A 54 3.20 1.88 10.58
N VAL A 55 2.11 2.41 10.01
CA VAL A 55 1.57 2.00 8.71
C VAL A 55 1.63 3.22 7.80
N LYS A 56 2.27 3.07 6.66
CA LYS A 56 2.46 4.14 5.68
C LYS A 56 1.67 3.81 4.42
N PHE A 57 1.08 4.84 3.81
CA PHE A 57 0.19 4.68 2.67
C PHE A 57 0.73 5.40 1.45
N TYR A 58 0.73 4.70 0.32
CA TYR A 58 1.28 5.19 -0.94
C TYR A 58 0.39 4.81 -2.09
N ARG A 59 0.59 5.48 -3.23
CA ARG A 59 0.03 5.04 -4.50
C ARG A 59 1.09 5.14 -5.59
N PHE A 60 0.98 4.28 -6.61
CA PHE A 60 1.91 4.23 -7.73
C PHE A 60 1.13 4.06 -9.03
N HIS A 61 1.38 4.97 -10.00
CA HIS A 61 0.64 4.98 -11.26
C HIS A 61 1.11 3.85 -12.18
N GLN A 62 0.40 2.74 -12.15
CA GLN A 62 0.77 1.52 -12.86
C GLN A 62 0.72 1.67 -14.39
N TRP A 63 -0.11 2.60 -14.90
CA TRP A 63 -0.33 2.81 -16.33
C TRP A 63 0.46 3.97 -16.91
N GLU A 64 1.36 4.57 -16.15
CA GLU A 64 2.21 5.64 -16.64
C GLU A 64 3.24 5.07 -17.63
N ASN A 65 3.21 5.54 -18.88
CA ASN A 65 4.09 5.02 -19.93
C ASN A 65 5.58 5.15 -19.58
N ASN A 66 5.96 6.22 -18.92
CA ASN A 66 7.35 6.45 -18.52
C ASN A 66 7.83 5.48 -17.44
N TYR A 67 6.93 4.72 -16.81
CA TYR A 67 7.26 3.77 -15.76
C TYR A 67 7.36 2.32 -16.24
N ARG A 68 7.10 2.06 -17.53
CA ARG A 68 7.03 0.69 -18.09
C ARG A 68 8.30 -0.11 -17.86
N ASP A 69 9.45 0.49 -18.16
CA ASP A 69 10.73 -0.20 -18.01
C ASP A 69 11.02 -0.51 -16.53
N PHE A 70 10.76 0.43 -15.65
CA PHE A 70 10.91 0.25 -14.22
C PHE A 70 10.01 -0.88 -13.71
N ILE A 71 8.74 -0.87 -14.10
CA ILE A 71 7.76 -1.90 -13.70
C ILE A 71 8.21 -3.28 -14.16
N LYS A 72 8.68 -3.39 -15.40
CA LYS A 72 9.17 -4.65 -15.97
C LYS A 72 10.45 -5.11 -15.28
N GLU A 73 11.41 -4.21 -15.13
CA GLU A 73 12.71 -4.51 -14.53
C GLU A 73 12.59 -5.02 -13.11
N HIS A 74 11.68 -4.43 -12.32
CA HIS A 74 11.50 -4.76 -10.91
C HIS A 74 10.34 -5.71 -10.66
N ASN A 75 9.77 -6.30 -11.71
CA ASN A 75 8.70 -7.29 -11.61
C ASN A 75 7.48 -6.77 -10.84
N LEU A 76 7.08 -5.55 -11.16
CA LEU A 76 5.96 -4.88 -10.46
C LEU A 76 4.63 -4.95 -11.22
N LYS A 77 4.54 -5.76 -12.28
CA LYS A 77 3.29 -5.94 -13.02
C LYS A 77 2.20 -6.46 -12.10
N THR A 78 0.98 -5.95 -12.31
CA THR A 78 -0.21 -6.41 -11.59
C THR A 78 -1.17 -7.10 -12.55
N ASN A 79 -2.05 -7.96 -12.02
CA ASN A 79 -3.09 -8.62 -12.80
C ASN A 79 -4.31 -7.74 -13.04
N GLY A 80 -4.25 -6.50 -12.63
CA GLY A 80 -5.31 -5.52 -12.76
C GLY A 80 -5.10 -4.38 -11.79
N VAL A 81 -5.93 -3.36 -11.87
CA VAL A 81 -5.91 -2.22 -10.95
C VAL A 81 -7.32 -1.95 -10.44
N PRO A 82 -7.48 -1.51 -9.19
CA PRO A 82 -6.43 -1.28 -8.22
C PRO A 82 -5.89 -2.59 -7.62
N THR A 83 -4.59 -2.64 -7.40
CA THR A 83 -3.95 -3.72 -6.67
C THR A 83 -3.22 -3.12 -5.49
N PHE A 84 -3.44 -3.70 -4.30
CA PHE A 84 -2.79 -3.27 -3.07
C PHE A 84 -1.72 -4.29 -2.70
N ARG A 85 -0.48 -3.80 -2.46
CA ARG A 85 0.63 -4.62 -1.98
C ARG A 85 1.09 -4.11 -0.63
N TYR A 86 1.43 -5.05 0.23
CA TYR A 86 1.78 -4.80 1.63
C TYR A 86 3.24 -5.19 1.83
N TYR A 87 4.11 -4.21 1.95
CA TYR A 87 5.57 -4.39 2.07
C TYR A 87 5.98 -4.26 3.52
N TYR A 88 6.79 -5.22 3.98
CA TYR A 88 7.38 -5.17 5.31
C TYR A 88 8.81 -5.68 5.23
N TYR A 89 9.77 -4.82 5.62
CA TYR A 89 11.21 -5.12 5.48
C TYR A 89 11.58 -5.54 4.04
N GLY A 90 10.98 -4.87 3.08
CA GLY A 90 11.24 -5.11 1.67
C GLY A 90 10.51 -6.27 1.03
N ASP A 91 9.85 -7.12 1.81
CA ASP A 91 9.10 -8.28 1.30
C ASP A 91 7.61 -7.95 1.15
N ILE A 92 6.98 -8.54 0.13
CA ILE A 92 5.53 -8.43 -0.07
C ILE A 92 4.86 -9.50 0.79
N LEU A 93 4.15 -9.07 1.83
CA LEU A 93 3.44 -9.98 2.73
C LEU A 93 2.04 -10.35 2.25
N ASN A 94 1.44 -9.49 1.43
CA ASN A 94 0.11 -9.73 0.88
C ASN A 94 -0.09 -8.91 -0.39
N GLU A 95 -1.01 -9.38 -1.24
CA GLU A 95 -1.40 -8.68 -2.46
C GLU A 95 -2.89 -8.91 -2.68
N VAL A 96 -3.63 -7.83 -2.89
CA VAL A 96 -5.08 -7.88 -3.12
C VAL A 96 -5.42 -7.04 -4.34
N THR A 97 -5.99 -7.66 -5.36
CA THR A 97 -6.54 -6.95 -6.52
C THR A 97 -8.05 -6.84 -6.32
N SER A 98 -8.50 -5.69 -5.85
CA SER A 98 -9.90 -5.43 -5.55
C SER A 98 -10.17 -3.94 -5.44
N ALA A 99 -11.30 -3.50 -5.98
CA ALA A 99 -11.85 -2.20 -5.66
C ALA A 99 -12.53 -2.28 -4.29
N TYR A 100 -12.58 -1.15 -3.59
CA TYR A 100 -13.22 -1.06 -2.29
C TYR A 100 -14.26 0.05 -2.29
N ASN A 101 -15.35 -0.18 -1.58
CA ASN A 101 -16.40 0.81 -1.35
C ASN A 101 -16.66 1.05 0.15
N ASP A 102 -15.76 0.55 0.99
CA ASP A 102 -15.84 0.72 2.44
C ASP A 102 -14.42 0.71 3.03
N PRO A 103 -14.03 1.76 3.77
CA PRO A 103 -12.71 1.79 4.43
C PRO A 103 -12.49 0.64 5.42
N ASN A 104 -13.57 0.12 6.04
CA ASN A 104 -13.46 -0.97 7.00
C ASN A 104 -13.00 -2.28 6.36
N ASP A 105 -13.38 -2.53 5.11
CA ASP A 105 -12.94 -3.73 4.40
C ASP A 105 -11.44 -3.67 4.12
N MET A 106 -10.92 -2.49 3.80
CA MET A 106 -9.49 -2.27 3.62
C MET A 106 -8.75 -2.41 4.95
N LYS A 107 -9.33 -1.87 6.03
CA LYS A 107 -8.75 -1.96 7.37
C LYS A 107 -8.60 -3.41 7.84
N LYS A 108 -9.58 -4.26 7.54
CA LYS A 108 -9.53 -5.69 7.89
C LYS A 108 -8.30 -6.38 7.30
N VAL A 109 -7.95 -6.07 6.07
CA VAL A 109 -6.77 -6.65 5.42
C VAL A 109 -5.50 -6.22 6.15
N ILE A 110 -5.39 -4.94 6.49
CA ILE A 110 -4.23 -4.42 7.24
C ILE A 110 -4.10 -5.11 8.59
N VAL A 111 -5.21 -5.27 9.30
CA VAL A 111 -5.22 -5.95 10.61
C VAL A 111 -4.76 -7.40 10.46
N GLU A 112 -5.22 -8.11 9.44
CA GLU A 112 -4.78 -9.48 9.17
C GLU A 112 -3.29 -9.56 8.87
N VAL A 113 -2.75 -8.63 8.09
CA VAL A 113 -1.31 -8.57 7.79
C VAL A 113 -0.53 -8.33 9.09
N ILE A 114 -0.96 -7.39 9.92
CA ILE A 114 -0.30 -7.10 11.19
C ILE A 114 -0.33 -8.31 12.12
N ARG A 115 -1.46 -9.01 12.20
CA ARG A 115 -1.57 -10.25 12.99
C ARG A 115 -0.62 -11.32 12.49
N GLY A 116 -0.45 -11.44 11.18
CA GLY A 116 0.52 -12.35 10.58
C GLY A 116 1.95 -11.99 10.96
N ILE A 117 2.28 -10.71 10.97
CA ILE A 117 3.58 -10.22 11.42
C ILE A 117 3.81 -10.60 12.88
N GLU A 118 2.83 -10.35 13.74
CA GLU A 118 2.95 -10.64 15.17
C GLU A 118 3.07 -12.14 15.44
N ALA A 119 2.38 -12.96 14.67
CA ALA A 119 2.45 -14.41 14.82
C ALA A 119 3.80 -15.02 14.39
N THR A 120 4.50 -14.38 13.46
CA THR A 120 5.72 -14.96 12.85
C THR A 120 7.00 -14.18 13.12
N MET A 121 6.89 -12.87 13.38
CA MET A 121 8.05 -11.97 13.48
C MET A 121 8.13 -11.22 14.80
N GLY A 122 7.11 -11.32 15.64
CA GLY A 122 7.06 -10.65 16.94
C GLY A 122 6.22 -9.38 16.93
N GLU A 123 6.37 -8.58 17.97
CA GLU A 123 5.56 -7.38 18.17
C GLU A 123 5.61 -6.41 16.98
N PHE A 124 4.45 -5.87 16.61
CA PHE A 124 4.35 -4.79 15.63
C PHE A 124 3.94 -3.51 16.37
N PRO A 125 4.89 -2.58 16.61
CA PRO A 125 4.58 -1.34 17.32
C PRO A 125 3.60 -0.47 16.52
N ALA A 126 2.64 0.15 17.21
CA ALA A 126 1.69 1.05 16.57
C ALA A 126 2.36 2.33 16.08
N HIS A 127 3.39 2.78 16.79
CA HIS A 127 4.09 4.02 16.47
C HIS A 127 5.40 3.75 15.77
N GLU A 128 5.70 4.60 14.79
CA GLU A 128 7.00 4.62 14.12
C GLU A 128 8.07 5.09 15.10
N SER A 129 9.18 4.35 15.15
CA SER A 129 10.32 4.74 15.98
C SER A 129 11.20 5.78 15.32
#